data_f827a0a5b746cee3f7ffa580f0a7fe73
#
_entry.id   f827a0a5b746cee3f7ffa580f0a7fe73
#
_cell.length_a   1.000
_cell.length_b   1.000
_cell.length_c   1.000
_cell.angle_alpha   90.00
_cell.angle_beta   90.00
_cell.angle_gamma   90.00
#
_symmetry.space_group_name_H-M   'P 1'
#
loop_
_entity.id
_entity.type
_entity.pdbx_description
1 polymer ?
#
loop_
_entity_poly.entity_id
_entity_poly.type
_entity_poly.pdbx_seq_one_letter_code
_entity_poly.pdbx_strand_id
1 'polypeptide(L)'
;MCMGYFKTINVVFWMLLIASFNVKAQQFTKAEDAIKYRKNALYVMDVQYNQLKAMAQGKTSYDAKSAMDAAIVVEVLAKLPWAAFGEGTDKGETKAKPEIWTESGKFRDAQEKFITEATKLATSAKTGKLEDLKVAVNATNETCKNCHSNFKSK
;
A
#
# COMPACT_ATOMS: atom_id res chain seq x y z
N MET A 1 54.61 -24.11 52.29
CA MET A 1 53.90 -22.91 52.76
C MET A 1 53.96 -21.87 51.71
N CYS A 2 52.97 -21.87 50.80
CA CYS A 2 52.81 -20.83 49.79
C CYS A 2 51.33 -20.45 49.73
N MET A 3 51.01 -19.28 50.24
CA MET A 3 49.67 -18.69 50.21
C MET A 3 49.44 -18.05 48.87
N GLY A 4 48.49 -18.62 48.07
CA GLY A 4 48.09 -18.09 46.85
C GLY A 4 47.03 -16.96 47.00
N TYR A 5 47.35 -15.82 46.46
CA TYR A 5 46.54 -14.62 46.49
C TYR A 5 45.45 -14.73 45.36
N PHE A 6 44.21 -14.99 45.75
CA PHE A 6 43.06 -14.94 44.81
C PHE A 6 42.67 -13.47 44.57
N LYS A 7 43.05 -12.92 43.41
CA LYS A 7 42.55 -11.63 42.94
C LYS A 7 41.13 -11.79 42.47
N THR A 8 40.18 -11.25 43.21
CA THR A 8 38.78 -11.07 42.78
C THR A 8 38.70 -10.05 41.64
N ILE A 9 38.44 -10.53 40.44
CA ILE A 9 38.14 -9.68 39.27
C ILE A 9 36.69 -9.25 39.39
N ASN A 10 36.46 -7.99 39.76
CA ASN A 10 35.15 -7.33 39.68
C ASN A 10 34.82 -7.09 38.21
N VAL A 11 34.00 -7.97 37.63
CA VAL A 11 33.39 -7.76 36.32
C VAL A 11 32.22 -6.82 36.52
N VAL A 12 32.45 -5.52 36.32
CA VAL A 12 31.39 -4.52 36.21
C VAL A 12 30.69 -4.77 34.88
N PHE A 13 29.57 -5.45 34.98
CA PHE A 13 28.64 -5.68 33.82
C PHE A 13 27.98 -4.34 33.48
N TRP A 14 28.56 -3.62 32.55
CA TRP A 14 28.00 -2.40 31.98
C TRP A 14 26.83 -2.80 31.10
N MET A 15 25.62 -2.76 31.65
CA MET A 15 24.36 -2.89 30.90
C MET A 15 24.22 -1.65 30.03
N LEU A 16 24.66 -1.74 28.77
CA LEU A 16 24.31 -0.80 27.73
C LEU A 16 22.80 -0.93 27.44
N LEU A 17 22.03 -0.04 28.04
CA LEU A 17 20.64 0.22 27.63
C LEU A 17 20.66 0.77 26.18
N ILE A 18 20.56 -0.12 25.22
CA ILE A 18 20.30 0.25 23.85
C ILE A 18 18.84 0.73 23.80
N ALA A 19 18.65 2.03 24.01
CA ALA A 19 17.37 2.68 23.68
C ALA A 19 17.16 2.52 22.19
N SER A 20 16.31 1.58 21.79
CA SER A 20 15.87 1.40 20.41
C SER A 20 15.04 2.62 20.04
N PHE A 21 15.69 3.66 19.55
CA PHE A 21 15.00 4.75 18.87
C PHE A 21 14.37 4.16 17.61
N ASN A 22 13.05 3.92 17.66
CA ASN A 22 12.27 3.68 16.46
C ASN A 22 12.25 4.96 15.64
N VAL A 23 13.32 5.21 14.87
CA VAL A 23 13.34 6.23 13.84
C VAL A 23 12.38 5.73 12.75
N LYS A 24 11.12 6.11 12.84
CA LYS A 24 10.22 6.06 11.69
C LYS A 24 10.79 7.06 10.69
N ALA A 25 11.54 6.56 9.72
CA ALA A 25 11.97 7.39 8.60
C ALA A 25 10.70 7.94 7.93
N GLN A 26 10.43 9.22 8.13
CA GLN A 26 9.35 9.89 7.44
C GLN A 26 9.74 9.94 5.96
N GLN A 27 9.05 9.19 5.13
CA GLN A 27 9.35 9.05 3.70
C GLN A 27 9.25 10.40 2.96
N PHE A 28 8.48 11.35 3.50
CA PHE A 28 8.25 12.66 2.90
C PHE A 28 8.54 13.76 3.93
N THR A 29 9.33 14.76 3.55
CA THR A 29 9.64 15.92 4.39
C THR A 29 8.56 17.02 4.32
N LYS A 30 7.78 17.04 3.22
CA LYS A 30 6.69 18.00 3.00
C LYS A 30 5.38 17.27 2.71
N ALA A 31 4.28 17.78 3.25
CA ALA A 31 2.95 17.24 3.04
C ALA A 31 2.56 17.25 1.55
N GLU A 32 2.94 18.30 0.82
CA GLU A 32 2.66 18.44 -0.61
C GLU A 32 3.32 17.34 -1.44
N ASP A 33 4.53 16.92 -1.09
CA ASP A 33 5.25 15.84 -1.79
C ASP A 33 4.56 14.50 -1.54
N ALA A 34 4.10 14.25 -0.32
CA ALA A 34 3.31 13.07 0.01
C ALA A 34 1.98 13.03 -0.77
N ILE A 35 1.26 14.16 -0.80
CA ILE A 35 0.01 14.29 -1.56
C ILE A 35 0.26 14.04 -3.05
N LYS A 36 1.29 14.66 -3.62
CA LYS A 36 1.67 14.49 -5.02
C LYS A 36 2.04 13.04 -5.33
N TYR A 37 2.83 12.40 -4.46
CA TYR A 37 3.24 11.01 -4.61
C TYR A 37 2.03 10.07 -4.67
N ARG A 38 1.13 10.13 -3.66
CA ARG A 38 -0.04 9.24 -3.63
C ARG A 38 -0.99 9.47 -4.80
N LYS A 39 -1.20 10.74 -5.20
CA LYS A 39 -2.03 11.09 -6.37
C LYS A 39 -1.46 10.48 -7.65
N ASN A 40 -0.16 10.59 -7.87
CA ASN A 40 0.49 10.07 -9.07
C ASN A 40 0.50 8.53 -9.08
N ALA A 41 0.80 7.88 -7.96
CA ALA A 41 0.75 6.42 -7.85
C ALA A 41 -0.66 5.88 -8.13
N LEU A 42 -1.69 6.49 -7.52
CA LEU A 42 -3.09 6.15 -7.75
C LEU A 42 -3.54 6.44 -9.18
N TYR A 43 -3.06 7.52 -9.80
CA TYR A 43 -3.37 7.85 -11.19
C TYR A 43 -2.81 6.81 -12.17
N VAL A 44 -1.53 6.46 -12.05
CA VAL A 44 -0.92 5.45 -12.92
C VAL A 44 -1.61 4.10 -12.75
N MET A 45 -1.94 3.72 -11.50
CA MET A 45 -2.69 2.50 -11.20
C MET A 45 -4.08 2.52 -11.86
N ASP A 46 -4.80 3.64 -11.79
CA ASP A 46 -6.13 3.80 -12.40
C ASP A 46 -6.09 3.65 -13.92
N VAL A 47 -5.06 4.20 -14.58
CA VAL A 47 -4.87 4.03 -16.03
C VAL A 47 -4.76 2.55 -16.40
N GLN A 48 -3.92 1.79 -15.68
CA GLN A 48 -3.75 0.36 -15.92
C GLN A 48 -5.02 -0.44 -15.61
N TYR A 49 -5.68 -0.10 -14.49
CA TYR A 49 -6.93 -0.75 -14.11
C TYR A 49 -8.05 -0.47 -15.12
N ASN A 50 -8.16 0.74 -15.66
CA ASN A 50 -9.16 1.08 -16.67
C ASN A 50 -8.94 0.31 -17.98
N GLN A 51 -7.71 0.00 -18.36
CA GLN A 51 -7.42 -0.89 -19.50
C GLN A 51 -7.99 -2.29 -19.25
N LEU A 52 -7.74 -2.88 -18.07
CA LEU A 52 -8.29 -4.19 -17.67
C LEU A 52 -9.83 -4.17 -17.69
N LYS A 53 -10.41 -3.10 -17.16
CA LYS A 53 -11.86 -2.92 -17.12
C LYS A 53 -12.46 -2.82 -18.51
N ALA A 54 -11.80 -2.12 -19.45
CA ALA A 54 -12.25 -2.02 -20.83
C ALA A 54 -12.27 -3.38 -21.53
N MET A 55 -11.22 -4.21 -21.33
CA MET A 55 -11.18 -5.58 -21.83
C MET A 55 -12.27 -6.45 -21.20
N ALA A 56 -12.44 -6.40 -19.88
CA ALA A 56 -13.42 -7.18 -19.14
C ALA A 56 -14.87 -6.83 -19.56
N GLN A 57 -15.11 -5.57 -19.95
CA GLN A 57 -16.43 -5.08 -20.41
C GLN A 57 -16.64 -5.25 -21.92
N GLY A 58 -15.69 -5.79 -22.67
CA GLY A 58 -15.77 -5.93 -24.12
C GLY A 58 -15.71 -4.60 -24.90
N LYS A 59 -15.26 -3.51 -24.25
CA LYS A 59 -15.07 -2.21 -24.91
C LYS A 59 -13.81 -2.16 -25.77
N THR A 60 -12.84 -3.01 -25.46
CA THR A 60 -11.64 -3.26 -26.27
C THR A 60 -11.45 -4.76 -26.41
N SER A 61 -10.73 -5.18 -27.47
CA SER A 61 -10.37 -6.58 -27.65
C SER A 61 -9.55 -7.08 -26.47
N TYR A 62 -9.82 -8.31 -26.03
CA TYR A 62 -9.03 -8.96 -25.00
C TYR A 62 -7.69 -9.40 -25.56
N ASP A 63 -6.62 -8.99 -24.91
CA ASP A 63 -5.26 -9.47 -25.13
C ASP A 63 -4.68 -9.94 -23.79
N ALA A 64 -4.39 -11.23 -23.70
CA ALA A 64 -3.98 -11.88 -22.45
C ALA A 64 -2.64 -11.35 -21.91
N LYS A 65 -1.69 -11.02 -22.83
CA LYS A 65 -0.41 -10.48 -22.41
C LYS A 65 -0.54 -9.07 -21.85
N SER A 66 -1.23 -8.20 -22.57
CA SER A 66 -1.49 -6.82 -22.11
C SER A 66 -2.29 -6.80 -20.80
N ALA A 67 -3.25 -7.72 -20.63
CA ALA A 67 -4.01 -7.85 -19.40
C ALA A 67 -3.11 -8.28 -18.23
N MET A 68 -2.23 -9.26 -18.43
CA MET A 68 -1.28 -9.69 -17.41
C MET A 68 -0.32 -8.56 -17.03
N ASP A 69 0.27 -7.87 -18.00
CA ASP A 69 1.22 -6.78 -17.76
C ASP A 69 0.56 -5.64 -16.96
N ALA A 70 -0.65 -5.21 -17.35
CA ALA A 70 -1.41 -4.19 -16.64
C ALA A 70 -1.79 -4.63 -15.21
N ALA A 71 -2.19 -5.88 -15.01
CA ALA A 71 -2.56 -6.39 -13.70
C ALA A 71 -1.36 -6.47 -12.73
N ILE A 72 -0.17 -6.80 -13.22
CA ILE A 72 1.08 -6.78 -12.44
C ILE A 72 1.39 -5.35 -11.98
N VAL A 73 1.23 -4.36 -12.86
CA VAL A 73 1.44 -2.94 -12.48
C VAL A 73 0.44 -2.51 -11.42
N VAL A 74 -0.84 -2.89 -11.54
CA VAL A 74 -1.86 -2.61 -10.50
C VAL A 74 -1.47 -3.26 -9.17
N GLU A 75 -1.03 -4.52 -9.16
CA GLU A 75 -0.61 -5.22 -7.94
C GLU A 75 0.57 -4.52 -7.24
N VAL A 76 1.58 -4.10 -7.99
CA VAL A 76 2.74 -3.40 -7.44
C VAL A 76 2.33 -2.04 -6.87
N LEU A 77 1.59 -1.25 -7.65
CA LEU A 77 1.16 0.09 -7.26
C LEU A 77 0.15 0.08 -6.11
N ALA A 78 -0.64 -1.00 -5.95
CA ALA A 78 -1.58 -1.17 -4.84
C ALA A 78 -0.91 -1.11 -3.45
N LYS A 79 0.39 -1.30 -3.36
CA LYS A 79 1.15 -1.30 -2.09
C LYS A 79 1.79 0.05 -1.77
N LEU A 80 1.88 0.96 -2.73
CA LEU A 80 2.74 2.15 -2.61
C LEU A 80 2.11 3.39 -1.94
N PRO A 81 0.83 3.78 -2.18
CA PRO A 81 0.35 5.11 -1.81
C PRO A 81 0.14 5.32 -0.31
N TRP A 82 0.11 4.25 0.48
CA TRP A 82 -0.39 4.27 1.85
C TRP A 82 0.51 5.03 2.84
N ALA A 83 1.82 4.92 2.69
CA ALA A 83 2.77 5.67 3.51
C ALA A 83 2.66 7.19 3.31
N ALA A 84 2.01 7.63 2.23
CA ALA A 84 1.80 9.03 1.89
C ALA A 84 0.50 9.62 2.48
N PHE A 85 -0.19 8.89 3.36
CA PHE A 85 -1.34 9.38 4.14
C PHE A 85 -0.92 9.71 5.59
N GLY A 86 0.28 10.25 5.76
CA GLY A 86 0.78 10.71 7.05
C GLY A 86 0.00 11.90 7.60
N GLU A 87 0.30 12.26 8.85
CA GLU A 87 -0.30 13.40 9.54
C GLU A 87 -0.04 14.70 8.77
N GLY A 88 -1.02 15.62 8.73
CA GLY A 88 -0.90 16.90 8.01
C GLY A 88 -1.08 16.83 6.49
N THR A 89 -1.34 15.63 5.91
CA THR A 89 -1.60 15.47 4.48
C THR A 89 -3.09 15.48 4.10
N ASP A 90 -3.93 15.95 5.01
CA ASP A 90 -5.37 16.20 4.84
C ASP A 90 -5.70 17.55 4.22
N LYS A 91 -4.69 18.45 4.13
CA LYS A 91 -4.83 19.82 3.64
C LYS A 91 -4.11 20.02 2.30
N GLY A 92 -4.52 21.06 1.55
CA GLY A 92 -3.94 21.39 0.25
C GLY A 92 -4.64 20.70 -0.92
N GLU A 93 -3.90 20.41 -1.99
CA GLU A 93 -4.40 19.83 -3.25
C GLU A 93 -4.78 18.34 -3.13
N THR A 94 -5.71 18.03 -2.22
CA THR A 94 -6.14 16.66 -1.94
C THR A 94 -7.67 16.53 -1.85
N LYS A 95 -8.17 15.36 -2.22
CA LYS A 95 -9.56 14.94 -1.98
C LYS A 95 -9.67 13.93 -0.83
N ALA A 96 -8.61 13.74 -0.06
CA ALA A 96 -8.63 12.87 1.11
C ALA A 96 -9.54 13.48 2.19
N LYS A 97 -10.48 12.67 2.72
CA LYS A 97 -11.35 13.11 3.79
C LYS A 97 -10.67 12.93 5.15
N PRO A 98 -11.03 13.74 6.17
CA PRO A 98 -10.50 13.62 7.53
C PRO A 98 -10.68 12.22 8.15
N GLU A 99 -11.70 11.47 7.71
CA GLU A 99 -12.01 10.12 8.18
C GLU A 99 -10.87 9.14 7.97
N ILE A 100 -9.94 9.40 7.05
CA ILE A 100 -8.70 8.62 6.87
C ILE A 100 -7.90 8.55 8.17
N TRP A 101 -7.85 9.64 8.91
CA TRP A 101 -7.07 9.76 10.16
C TRP A 101 -7.91 9.50 11.40
N THR A 102 -9.17 9.94 11.41
CA THR A 102 -10.08 9.74 12.56
C THR A 102 -10.62 8.31 12.64
N GLU A 103 -10.73 7.62 11.50
CA GLU A 103 -11.16 6.22 11.39
C GLU A 103 -10.05 5.34 10.81
N SER A 104 -8.82 5.52 11.28
CA SER A 104 -7.61 4.90 10.71
C SER A 104 -7.66 3.36 10.64
N GLY A 105 -8.39 2.70 11.55
CA GLY A 105 -8.65 1.27 11.50
C GLY A 105 -9.43 0.87 10.24
N LYS A 106 -10.56 1.55 9.99
CA LYS A 106 -11.39 1.28 8.80
C LYS A 106 -10.64 1.60 7.50
N PHE A 107 -9.82 2.65 7.52
CA PHE A 107 -9.00 2.99 6.36
C PHE A 107 -7.96 1.90 6.06
N ARG A 108 -7.30 1.36 7.08
CA ARG A 108 -6.36 0.24 6.95
C ARG A 108 -7.05 -1.02 6.44
N ASP A 109 -8.23 -1.36 6.98
CA ASP A 109 -9.01 -2.51 6.51
C ASP A 109 -9.37 -2.39 5.01
N ALA A 110 -9.76 -1.18 4.57
CA ALA A 110 -10.04 -0.89 3.17
C ALA A 110 -8.78 -1.01 2.29
N GLN A 111 -7.63 -0.56 2.78
CA GLN A 111 -6.33 -0.72 2.15
C GLN A 111 -5.95 -2.19 1.97
N GLU A 112 -6.02 -2.98 3.04
CA GLU A 112 -5.65 -4.41 3.04
C GLU A 112 -6.56 -5.20 2.10
N LYS A 113 -7.85 -4.91 2.11
CA LYS A 113 -8.81 -5.52 1.20
C LYS A 113 -8.50 -5.19 -0.26
N PHE A 114 -8.17 -3.94 -0.56
CA PHE A 114 -7.79 -3.54 -1.91
C PHE A 114 -6.49 -4.23 -2.36
N ILE A 115 -5.44 -4.29 -1.54
CA ILE A 115 -4.19 -4.98 -1.85
C ILE A 115 -4.45 -6.46 -2.13
N THR A 116 -5.30 -7.10 -1.33
CA THR A 116 -5.68 -8.50 -1.50
C THR A 116 -6.36 -8.73 -2.85
N GLU A 117 -7.34 -7.90 -3.23
CA GLU A 117 -8.04 -8.06 -4.50
C GLU A 117 -7.14 -7.71 -5.71
N ALA A 118 -6.21 -6.74 -5.58
CA ALA A 118 -5.22 -6.46 -6.62
C ALA A 118 -4.26 -7.65 -6.86
N THR A 119 -3.86 -8.36 -5.81
CA THR A 119 -3.06 -9.60 -5.93
C THR A 119 -3.86 -10.72 -6.61
N LYS A 120 -5.15 -10.87 -6.27
CA LYS A 120 -6.04 -11.84 -6.96
C LYS A 120 -6.24 -11.46 -8.43
N LEU A 121 -6.36 -10.17 -8.74
CA LEU A 121 -6.46 -9.66 -10.11
C LEU A 121 -5.24 -10.06 -10.95
N ALA A 122 -4.02 -9.87 -10.41
CA ALA A 122 -2.80 -10.28 -11.08
C ALA A 122 -2.72 -11.81 -11.27
N THR A 123 -3.17 -12.58 -10.28
CA THR A 123 -3.24 -14.04 -10.35
C THR A 123 -4.22 -14.50 -11.41
N SER A 124 -5.41 -13.89 -11.48
CA SER A 124 -6.44 -14.21 -12.47
C SER A 124 -6.01 -13.85 -13.88
N ALA A 125 -5.32 -12.70 -14.06
CA ALA A 125 -4.79 -12.32 -15.37
C ALA A 125 -3.76 -13.30 -15.93
N LYS A 126 -2.96 -13.94 -15.06
CA LYS A 126 -1.96 -14.96 -15.44
C LYS A 126 -2.59 -16.24 -16.02
N THR A 127 -3.87 -16.50 -15.78
CA THR A 127 -4.55 -17.67 -16.39
C THR A 127 -4.75 -17.51 -17.89
N GLY A 128 -4.68 -16.28 -18.42
CA GLY A 128 -4.95 -15.95 -19.81
C GLY A 128 -6.44 -16.08 -20.20
N LYS A 129 -7.34 -16.28 -19.24
CA LYS A 129 -8.79 -16.46 -19.48
C LYS A 129 -9.56 -15.18 -19.20
N LEU A 130 -10.31 -14.69 -20.18
CA LEU A 130 -11.13 -13.50 -20.06
C LEU A 130 -12.15 -13.59 -18.91
N GLU A 131 -12.75 -14.76 -18.69
CA GLU A 131 -13.76 -14.92 -17.65
C GLU A 131 -13.16 -14.78 -16.23
N ASP A 132 -11.96 -15.32 -16.00
CA ASP A 132 -11.24 -15.13 -14.73
C ASP A 132 -10.90 -13.65 -14.50
N LEU A 133 -10.48 -12.95 -15.56
CA LEU A 133 -10.23 -11.52 -15.51
C LEU A 133 -11.49 -10.72 -15.15
N LYS A 134 -12.65 -11.02 -15.77
CA LYS A 134 -13.93 -10.33 -15.49
C LYS A 134 -14.31 -10.41 -14.02
N VAL A 135 -14.22 -11.60 -13.43
CA VAL A 135 -14.53 -11.81 -12.00
C VAL A 135 -13.61 -10.95 -11.13
N ALA A 136 -12.30 -11.01 -11.36
CA ALA A 136 -11.32 -10.29 -10.56
C ALA A 136 -11.40 -8.76 -10.74
N VAL A 137 -11.64 -8.27 -11.94
CA VAL A 137 -11.90 -6.83 -12.21
C VAL A 137 -13.11 -6.35 -11.42
N ASN A 138 -14.22 -7.09 -11.42
CA ASN A 138 -15.41 -6.69 -10.67
C ASN A 138 -15.14 -6.65 -9.15
N ALA A 139 -14.48 -7.65 -8.60
CA ALA A 139 -14.12 -7.69 -7.17
C ALA A 139 -13.21 -6.50 -6.79
N THR A 140 -12.20 -6.22 -7.59
CA THR A 140 -11.30 -5.06 -7.37
C THR A 140 -12.07 -3.74 -7.46
N ASN A 141 -13.00 -3.60 -8.43
CA ASN A 141 -13.82 -2.39 -8.58
C ASN A 141 -14.65 -2.07 -7.32
N GLU A 142 -15.20 -3.09 -6.67
CA GLU A 142 -15.97 -2.89 -5.44
C GLU A 142 -15.10 -2.38 -4.29
N THR A 143 -13.85 -2.81 -4.19
CA THR A 143 -12.94 -2.25 -3.18
C THR A 143 -12.60 -0.77 -3.44
N CYS A 144 -12.40 -0.40 -4.71
CA CYS A 144 -12.20 1.01 -5.11
C CYS A 144 -13.40 1.87 -4.73
N LYS A 145 -14.61 1.44 -5.06
CA LYS A 145 -15.85 2.16 -4.74
C LYS A 145 -16.04 2.33 -3.24
N ASN A 146 -15.87 1.25 -2.47
CA ASN A 146 -16.04 1.26 -1.02
C ASN A 146 -15.04 2.22 -0.34
N CYS A 147 -13.76 2.19 -0.75
CA CYS A 147 -12.76 3.12 -0.25
C CYS A 147 -13.11 4.57 -0.62
N HIS A 148 -13.47 4.84 -1.88
CA HIS A 148 -13.79 6.18 -2.35
C HIS A 148 -15.04 6.76 -1.71
N SER A 149 -16.08 5.98 -1.43
CA SER A 149 -17.30 6.48 -0.78
C SER A 149 -17.04 6.96 0.65
N ASN A 150 -16.14 6.29 1.36
CA ASN A 150 -15.83 6.60 2.75
C ASN A 150 -14.74 7.67 2.90
N PHE A 151 -13.69 7.62 2.08
CA PHE A 151 -12.43 8.31 2.32
C PHE A 151 -12.04 9.35 1.26
N LYS A 152 -12.86 9.55 0.21
CA LYS A 152 -12.59 10.53 -0.85
C LYS A 152 -13.78 11.47 -1.03
N SER A 153 -13.53 12.79 -1.03
CA SER A 153 -14.52 13.81 -1.38
C SER A 153 -14.79 13.83 -2.89
N LYS A 154 -15.99 14.30 -3.25
CA LYS A 154 -16.43 14.44 -4.67
C LYS A 154 -15.62 15.48 -5.44
#